data_c7ebbbc3661c115e3887eb7afed8deed
#
_entry.id   c7ebbbc3661c115e3887eb7afed8deed
#
_cell.length_a   1.000
_cell.length_b   1.000
_cell.length_c   1.000
_cell.angle_alpha   90.00
_cell.angle_beta   90.00
_cell.angle_gamma   90.00
#
_symmetry.space_group_name_H-M   'P 1'
#
loop_
_entity.id
_entity.type
_entity.pdbx_description
1 polymer ?
#
loop_
_entity_poly.entity_id
_entity_poly.type
_entity_poly.pdbx_seq_one_letter_code
_entity_poly.pdbx_strand_id
1 'polypeptide(L)'
;MRILICSILFLTSLLGQSSNEKLLLTGKLVGDSKIIQKKYEEKRSVEYNFQTNERKSPFLGGIMSLVVPGTGEIYAGEYWKAGIFLAIEAAAITTAIIYDKKGDDKTSEFENFANQNWDIKRYAEWTLNNLQVLNPSLNAADYRDLVINPSDGTVNWGELNKLERAIGNGYSHSLAPFADQQYYEMIGKYPQFSHGWSDSNKDDTDYHFLSPNFKSYSIMRGDANDLYNVASTAVIGIYVNHFLSALDAAWSVANYNSELAMKMRVEQMDLTGRIELVPTINFSLNF
;
A
#
# COMPACT_ATOMS: atom_id res chain seq x y z
N MET A 1 10.93 -2.68 -0.04
CA MET A 1 10.59 -2.48 -1.45
C MET A 1 11.28 -3.44 -2.45
N ARG A 2 11.54 -4.72 -2.11
CA ARG A 2 12.19 -5.70 -3.04
C ARG A 2 11.35 -6.95 -3.37
N ILE A 3 10.06 -7.00 -3.01
CA ILE A 3 9.21 -8.21 -3.16
C ILE A 3 8.16 -8.08 -4.28
N LEU A 4 7.94 -6.90 -4.87
CA LEU A 4 6.83 -6.67 -5.83
C LEU A 4 7.16 -6.87 -7.32
N ILE A 5 8.38 -7.24 -7.71
CA ILE A 5 8.79 -7.30 -9.13
C ILE A 5 8.71 -8.71 -9.74
N CYS A 6 8.50 -9.76 -8.97
CA CYS A 6 8.52 -11.14 -9.49
C CYS A 6 7.21 -11.70 -10.06
N SER A 7 6.09 -10.99 -10.03
CA SER A 7 4.78 -11.56 -10.40
C SER A 7 4.32 -11.29 -11.84
N ILE A 8 5.05 -10.54 -12.66
CA ILE A 8 4.56 -10.11 -13.99
C ILE A 8 5.04 -10.99 -15.16
N LEU A 9 5.89 -11.99 -14.95
CA LEU A 9 6.56 -12.71 -16.06
C LEU A 9 6.01 -14.10 -16.41
N PHE A 10 4.78 -14.47 -16.03
CA PHE A 10 4.27 -15.83 -16.31
C PHE A 10 3.01 -15.92 -17.18
N LEU A 11 2.68 -14.92 -18.01
CA LEU A 11 1.43 -14.95 -18.79
C LEU A 11 1.63 -14.90 -20.31
N THR A 12 2.64 -15.54 -20.88
CA THR A 12 2.76 -15.64 -22.35
C THR A 12 3.17 -17.02 -22.82
N SER A 13 2.25 -18.00 -22.76
CA SER A 13 2.34 -19.18 -23.65
C SER A 13 1.07 -20.03 -23.59
N LEU A 14 0.04 -19.64 -24.32
CA LEU A 14 -1.05 -20.56 -24.73
C LEU A 14 -1.77 -19.94 -25.95
N LEU A 15 -1.07 -19.91 -27.10
CA LEU A 15 -1.71 -19.75 -28.38
C LEU A 15 -1.72 -21.13 -29.06
N GLY A 16 -2.91 -21.73 -29.13
CA GLY A 16 -3.13 -23.00 -29.78
C GLY A 16 -2.84 -22.93 -31.28
N GLN A 17 -2.05 -23.84 -31.78
CA GLN A 17 -1.84 -24.04 -33.20
C GLN A 17 -3.07 -24.69 -33.84
N SER A 18 -3.70 -24.00 -34.79
CA SER A 18 -4.70 -24.57 -35.70
C SER A 18 -3.97 -25.36 -36.80
N SER A 19 -4.10 -26.68 -36.79
CA SER A 19 -3.59 -27.52 -37.88
C SER A 19 -4.64 -27.60 -39.00
N ASN A 20 -4.32 -27.02 -40.17
CA ASN A 20 -5.12 -27.17 -41.38
C ASN A 20 -4.84 -28.54 -42.01
N GLU A 21 -5.60 -29.57 -41.65
CA GLU A 21 -5.58 -30.86 -42.29
C GLU A 21 -6.33 -30.79 -43.66
N LYS A 22 -5.61 -31.01 -44.77
CA LYS A 22 -6.21 -31.06 -46.09
C LYS A 22 -7.03 -32.36 -46.29
N LEU A 23 -8.29 -32.24 -46.66
CA LEU A 23 -9.17 -33.37 -46.95
C LEU A 23 -8.74 -33.98 -48.29
N LEU A 24 -8.28 -35.23 -48.27
CA LEU A 24 -7.97 -36.02 -49.48
C LEU A 24 -9.24 -36.74 -49.95
N LEU A 25 -9.85 -36.23 -50.99
CA LEU A 25 -11.02 -36.83 -51.68
C LEU A 25 -10.51 -37.84 -52.73
N THR A 26 -11.14 -39.01 -52.75
CA THR A 26 -10.73 -40.15 -53.60
C THR A 26 -11.40 -40.16 -54.97
N GLY A 27 -12.35 -39.25 -55.23
CA GLY A 27 -13.11 -39.15 -56.46
C GLY A 27 -14.28 -40.18 -56.59
N LYS A 28 -14.54 -40.96 -55.48
CA LYS A 28 -15.66 -41.88 -55.41
C LYS A 28 -16.79 -41.26 -54.61
N LEU A 29 -17.92 -40.94 -55.25
CA LEU A 29 -19.03 -40.17 -54.70
C LEU A 29 -19.53 -40.72 -53.33
N VAL A 30 -19.69 -42.03 -53.21
CA VAL A 30 -20.17 -42.66 -51.97
C VAL A 30 -19.12 -42.70 -50.85
N GLY A 31 -17.84 -42.84 -51.24
CA GLY A 31 -16.75 -42.81 -50.24
C GLY A 31 -16.51 -41.42 -49.71
N ASP A 32 -16.45 -40.45 -50.60
CA ASP A 32 -16.15 -39.07 -50.29
C ASP A 32 -17.28 -38.41 -49.51
N SER A 33 -18.57 -38.78 -49.80
CA SER A 33 -19.72 -38.29 -49.02
C SER A 33 -19.64 -38.79 -47.57
N LYS A 34 -19.23 -40.02 -47.33
CA LYS A 34 -19.07 -40.54 -45.95
C LYS A 34 -17.92 -39.88 -45.21
N ILE A 35 -16.84 -39.56 -45.90
CA ILE A 35 -15.67 -38.82 -45.32
C ILE A 35 -16.10 -37.40 -44.96
N ILE A 36 -16.82 -36.71 -45.85
CA ILE A 36 -17.33 -35.37 -45.62
C ILE A 36 -18.36 -35.39 -44.48
N GLN A 37 -19.29 -36.34 -44.46
CA GLN A 37 -20.29 -36.46 -43.39
C GLN A 37 -19.64 -36.73 -42.04
N LYS A 38 -18.68 -37.66 -41.97
CA LYS A 38 -17.92 -37.96 -40.74
C LYS A 38 -17.15 -36.73 -40.24
N LYS A 39 -16.53 -35.94 -41.11
CA LYS A 39 -15.82 -34.71 -40.75
C LYS A 39 -16.78 -33.61 -40.35
N TYR A 40 -17.99 -33.55 -40.92
CA TYR A 40 -19.06 -32.63 -40.50
C TYR A 40 -19.62 -33.01 -39.13
N GLU A 41 -19.78 -34.30 -38.83
CA GLU A 41 -20.21 -34.79 -37.53
C GLU A 41 -19.12 -34.60 -36.48
N GLU A 42 -17.87 -34.85 -36.83
CA GLU A 42 -16.72 -34.61 -35.96
C GLU A 42 -16.54 -33.10 -35.65
N LYS A 43 -16.66 -32.25 -36.68
CA LYS A 43 -16.62 -30.78 -36.51
C LYS A 43 -17.80 -30.28 -35.67
N ARG A 44 -18.97 -30.86 -35.86
CA ARG A 44 -20.18 -30.55 -35.09
C ARG A 44 -20.07 -31.02 -33.64
N SER A 45 -19.51 -32.19 -33.38
CA SER A 45 -19.24 -32.68 -32.02
C SER A 45 -18.13 -31.86 -31.31
N VAL A 46 -17.10 -31.40 -32.06
CA VAL A 46 -16.07 -30.52 -31.52
C VAL A 46 -16.64 -29.13 -31.26
N GLU A 47 -17.45 -28.58 -32.15
CA GLU A 47 -18.14 -27.30 -31.94
C GLU A 47 -19.14 -27.37 -30.76
N TYR A 48 -19.84 -28.50 -30.57
CA TYR A 48 -20.69 -28.73 -29.39
C TYR A 48 -19.89 -28.90 -28.08
N ASN A 49 -18.70 -29.51 -28.13
CA ASN A 49 -17.83 -29.64 -26.97
C ASN A 49 -17.09 -28.35 -26.64
N PHE A 50 -16.90 -27.43 -27.60
CA PHE A 50 -16.28 -26.10 -27.32
C PHE A 50 -17.27 -25.11 -26.69
N GLN A 51 -18.59 -25.42 -26.64
CA GLN A 51 -19.58 -24.58 -26.00
C GLN A 51 -20.06 -25.10 -24.63
N THR A 52 -19.46 -26.12 -24.06
CA THR A 52 -19.57 -26.33 -22.62
C THR A 52 -18.76 -25.27 -21.92
N ASN A 53 -19.31 -24.07 -21.78
CA ASN A 53 -18.82 -23.09 -20.85
C ASN A 53 -18.79 -23.78 -19.48
N GLU A 54 -17.61 -24.26 -19.07
CA GLU A 54 -17.44 -24.92 -17.79
C GLU A 54 -17.77 -23.93 -16.67
N ARG A 55 -18.40 -24.42 -15.62
CA ARG A 55 -18.62 -23.63 -14.42
C ARG A 55 -17.28 -23.16 -13.88
N LYS A 56 -17.18 -21.88 -13.58
CA LYS A 56 -16.01 -21.25 -12.99
C LYS A 56 -16.11 -21.33 -11.47
N SER A 57 -14.96 -21.39 -10.80
CA SER A 57 -14.92 -21.39 -9.32
C SER A 57 -14.99 -19.97 -8.77
N PRO A 58 -16.06 -19.58 -8.02
CA PRO A 58 -16.13 -18.29 -7.36
C PRO A 58 -14.98 -18.06 -6.37
N PHE A 59 -14.56 -19.11 -5.67
CA PHE A 59 -13.42 -19.07 -4.75
C PHE A 59 -12.10 -18.73 -5.47
N LEU A 60 -11.86 -19.36 -6.62
CA LEU A 60 -10.68 -19.07 -7.43
C LEU A 60 -10.71 -17.62 -7.94
N GLY A 61 -11.87 -17.14 -8.45
CA GLY A 61 -12.03 -15.75 -8.86
C GLY A 61 -11.72 -14.77 -7.73
N GLY A 62 -12.26 -15.03 -6.54
CA GLY A 62 -11.95 -14.20 -5.36
C GLY A 62 -10.47 -14.19 -4.98
N ILE A 63 -9.81 -15.35 -4.97
CA ILE A 63 -8.36 -15.41 -4.67
C ILE A 63 -7.53 -14.70 -5.73
N MET A 64 -7.87 -14.83 -7.01
CA MET A 64 -7.16 -14.11 -8.09
C MET A 64 -7.20 -12.60 -7.85
N SER A 65 -8.37 -12.03 -7.57
CA SER A 65 -8.52 -10.60 -7.30
C SER A 65 -7.96 -10.17 -5.95
N LEU A 66 -7.89 -11.07 -4.97
CA LEU A 66 -7.21 -10.78 -3.70
C LEU A 66 -5.70 -10.58 -3.89
N VAL A 67 -5.09 -11.28 -4.87
CA VAL A 67 -3.66 -11.17 -5.18
C VAL A 67 -3.39 -10.00 -6.14
N VAL A 68 -4.21 -9.86 -7.19
CA VAL A 68 -4.14 -8.75 -8.15
C VAL A 68 -5.57 -8.30 -8.48
N PRO A 69 -5.98 -7.13 -7.99
CA PRO A 69 -7.33 -6.60 -8.22
C PRO A 69 -7.68 -6.57 -9.71
N GLY A 70 -8.90 -7.01 -10.04
CA GLY A 70 -9.38 -7.07 -11.41
C GLY A 70 -9.17 -8.41 -12.12
N THR A 71 -8.26 -9.27 -11.66
CA THR A 71 -7.97 -10.54 -12.35
C THR A 71 -9.09 -11.58 -12.24
N GLY A 72 -9.79 -11.61 -11.13
CA GLY A 72 -10.96 -12.46 -10.95
C GLY A 72 -12.17 -11.98 -11.76
N GLU A 73 -12.31 -10.66 -11.93
CA GLU A 73 -13.31 -10.07 -12.83
C GLU A 73 -13.00 -10.40 -14.30
N ILE A 74 -11.71 -10.38 -14.71
CA ILE A 74 -11.31 -10.90 -16.03
C ILE A 74 -11.67 -12.37 -16.16
N TYR A 75 -11.41 -13.17 -15.13
CA TYR A 75 -11.81 -14.59 -15.10
C TYR A 75 -13.32 -14.76 -15.20
N ALA A 76 -14.12 -13.88 -14.60
CA ALA A 76 -15.57 -13.86 -14.75
C ALA A 76 -16.05 -13.42 -16.14
N GLY A 77 -15.23 -12.66 -16.90
CA GLY A 77 -15.60 -12.01 -18.16
C GLY A 77 -16.05 -10.55 -17.99
N GLU A 78 -15.90 -9.98 -16.79
CA GLU A 78 -16.32 -8.63 -16.41
C GLU A 78 -15.19 -7.61 -16.60
N TYR A 79 -14.76 -7.41 -17.85
CA TYR A 79 -13.56 -6.61 -18.18
C TYR A 79 -13.63 -5.15 -17.74
N TRP A 80 -14.81 -4.53 -17.76
CA TRP A 80 -14.97 -3.13 -17.35
C TRP A 80 -14.74 -2.94 -15.84
N LYS A 81 -15.20 -3.90 -15.02
CA LYS A 81 -14.93 -3.91 -13.58
C LYS A 81 -13.46 -4.11 -13.30
N ALA A 82 -12.83 -5.07 -14.00
CA ALA A 82 -11.41 -5.29 -13.93
C ALA A 82 -10.61 -4.00 -14.22
N GLY A 83 -11.01 -3.25 -15.25
CA GLY A 83 -10.39 -1.97 -15.59
C GLY A 83 -10.50 -0.94 -14.46
N ILE A 84 -11.63 -0.88 -13.76
CA ILE A 84 -11.83 0.02 -12.61
C ILE A 84 -10.90 -0.37 -11.46
N PHE A 85 -10.88 -1.64 -11.03
CA PHE A 85 -10.04 -2.08 -9.92
C PHE A 85 -8.56 -1.88 -10.22
N LEU A 86 -8.10 -2.17 -11.44
CA LEU A 86 -6.73 -1.91 -11.87
C LEU A 86 -6.39 -0.42 -11.87
N ALA A 87 -7.32 0.45 -12.30
CA ALA A 87 -7.11 1.89 -12.30
C ALA A 87 -6.99 2.46 -10.87
N ILE A 88 -7.85 2.00 -9.95
CA ILE A 88 -7.79 2.37 -8.53
C ILE A 88 -6.46 1.91 -7.92
N GLU A 89 -6.02 0.69 -8.22
CA GLU A 89 -4.75 0.14 -7.76
C GLU A 89 -3.57 1.01 -8.21
N ALA A 90 -3.51 1.31 -9.52
CA ALA A 90 -2.46 2.14 -10.08
C ALA A 90 -2.44 3.56 -9.46
N ALA A 91 -3.61 4.16 -9.26
CA ALA A 91 -3.74 5.47 -8.64
C ALA A 91 -3.27 5.45 -7.17
N ALA A 92 -3.66 4.43 -6.39
CA ALA A 92 -3.27 4.30 -5.00
C ALA A 92 -1.76 4.08 -4.84
N ILE A 93 -1.16 3.17 -5.63
CA ILE A 93 0.29 2.93 -5.64
C ILE A 93 1.05 4.21 -6.01
N THR A 94 0.60 4.90 -7.06
CA THR A 94 1.24 6.15 -7.51
C THR A 94 1.18 7.22 -6.44
N THR A 95 0.02 7.37 -5.79
CA THR A 95 -0.17 8.32 -4.68
C THR A 95 0.76 7.98 -3.52
N ALA A 96 0.80 6.71 -3.10
CA ALA A 96 1.68 6.28 -2.01
C ALA A 96 3.15 6.63 -2.28
N ILE A 97 3.66 6.29 -3.47
CA ILE A 97 5.06 6.54 -3.84
C ILE A 97 5.37 8.05 -3.90
N ILE A 98 4.48 8.85 -4.51
CA ILE A 98 4.72 10.29 -4.66
C ILE A 98 4.71 10.99 -3.31
N TYR A 99 3.76 10.66 -2.43
CA TYR A 99 3.64 11.33 -1.14
C TYR A 99 4.67 10.85 -0.13
N ASP A 100 5.07 9.58 -0.16
CA ASP A 100 6.21 9.05 0.61
C ASP A 100 7.50 9.82 0.27
N LYS A 101 7.80 9.96 -1.03
CA LYS A 101 8.96 10.73 -1.47
C LYS A 101 8.89 12.22 -1.07
N LYS A 102 7.72 12.85 -1.17
CA LYS A 102 7.54 14.24 -0.70
C LYS A 102 7.76 14.36 0.80
N GLY A 103 7.35 13.34 1.57
CA GLY A 103 7.63 13.23 3.00
C GLY A 103 9.12 13.15 3.29
N ASP A 104 9.87 12.33 2.55
CA ASP A 104 11.34 12.22 2.64
C ASP A 104 12.04 13.54 2.31
N ASP A 105 11.60 14.21 1.23
CA ASP A 105 12.16 15.52 0.83
C ASP A 105 11.91 16.57 1.92
N LYS A 106 10.72 16.59 2.52
CA LYS A 106 10.36 17.50 3.60
C LYS A 106 11.08 17.16 4.92
N THR A 107 11.30 15.88 5.17
CA THR A 107 12.13 15.41 6.30
C THR A 107 13.56 15.92 6.18
N SER A 108 14.16 15.78 5.01
CA SER A 108 15.50 16.31 4.75
C SER A 108 15.56 17.83 4.91
N GLU A 109 14.51 18.56 4.53
CA GLU A 109 14.41 20.01 4.69
C GLU A 109 14.42 20.40 6.18
N PHE A 110 13.56 19.79 7.00
CA PHE A 110 13.51 20.15 8.43
C PHE A 110 14.74 19.69 9.21
N GLU A 111 15.34 18.55 8.87
CA GLU A 111 16.60 18.10 9.49
C GLU A 111 17.75 19.06 9.18
N ASN A 112 17.87 19.51 7.93
CA ASN A 112 18.85 20.52 7.55
C ASN A 112 18.62 21.86 8.26
N PHE A 113 17.35 22.27 8.40
CA PHE A 113 17.01 23.47 9.16
C PHE A 113 17.43 23.34 10.64
N ALA A 114 17.15 22.17 11.26
CA ALA A 114 17.54 21.90 12.63
C ALA A 114 19.07 21.92 12.78
N ASN A 115 19.81 21.24 11.91
CA ASN A 115 21.28 21.17 11.97
C ASN A 115 21.97 22.54 11.83
N GLN A 116 21.30 23.50 11.16
CA GLN A 116 21.79 24.87 11.02
C GLN A 116 21.41 25.80 12.18
N ASN A 117 20.28 25.54 12.83
CA ASN A 117 19.65 26.47 13.75
C ASN A 117 19.56 26.00 15.20
N TRP A 118 19.70 24.69 15.46
CA TRP A 118 19.68 24.12 16.80
C TRP A 118 21.07 23.62 17.20
N ASP A 119 21.47 23.90 18.44
CA ASP A 119 22.81 23.56 18.94
C ASP A 119 22.75 23.04 20.39
N ILE A 120 23.34 21.86 20.61
CA ILE A 120 23.37 21.20 21.91
C ILE A 120 24.15 22.01 22.97
N LYS A 121 25.19 22.71 22.56
CA LYS A 121 26.02 23.53 23.50
C LYS A 121 25.20 24.71 23.99
N ARG A 122 24.46 25.38 23.11
CA ARG A 122 23.55 26.47 23.48
C ARG A 122 22.48 25.99 24.46
N TYR A 123 21.90 24.84 24.23
CA TYR A 123 20.92 24.21 25.11
C TYR A 123 21.52 23.87 26.47
N ALA A 124 22.69 23.22 26.50
CA ALA A 124 23.41 22.86 27.73
C ALA A 124 23.82 24.08 28.55
N GLU A 125 24.39 25.13 27.89
CA GLU A 125 24.76 26.38 28.54
C GLU A 125 23.57 27.09 29.19
N TRP A 126 22.45 27.19 28.45
CA TRP A 126 21.23 27.77 28.99
C TRP A 126 20.69 26.98 30.20
N THR A 127 20.65 25.67 30.09
CA THR A 127 20.19 24.77 31.18
C THR A 127 21.06 24.94 32.42
N LEU A 128 22.38 24.97 32.28
CA LEU A 128 23.28 25.16 33.40
C LEU A 128 23.21 26.57 34.02
N ASN A 129 23.00 27.59 33.20
CA ASN A 129 22.88 28.98 33.69
C ASN A 129 21.57 29.21 34.45
N ASN A 130 20.53 28.47 34.11
CA ASN A 130 19.20 28.57 34.73
C ASN A 130 18.89 27.43 35.71
N LEU A 131 19.90 26.61 36.06
CA LEU A 131 19.70 25.38 36.83
C LEU A 131 19.01 25.64 38.18
N GLN A 132 19.36 26.74 38.86
CA GLN A 132 18.73 27.12 40.12
C GLN A 132 17.23 27.50 39.99
N VAL A 133 16.83 28.00 38.83
CA VAL A 133 15.43 28.29 38.53
C VAL A 133 14.68 26.99 38.18
N LEU A 134 15.33 26.09 37.43
CA LEU A 134 14.79 24.81 37.01
C LEU A 134 14.64 23.85 38.19
N ASN A 135 15.67 23.76 39.04
CA ASN A 135 15.64 22.95 40.26
C ASN A 135 16.58 23.60 41.33
N PRO A 136 16.01 24.30 42.32
CA PRO A 136 16.79 24.97 43.36
C PRO A 136 17.67 24.07 44.23
N SER A 137 17.48 22.76 44.20
CA SER A 137 18.28 21.79 44.96
C SER A 137 19.58 21.40 44.27
N LEU A 138 19.77 21.82 43.01
CA LEU A 138 20.96 21.49 42.21
C LEU A 138 21.91 22.71 42.13
N ASN A 139 23.22 22.45 42.13
CA ASN A 139 24.23 23.49 41.96
C ASN A 139 24.90 23.35 40.59
N ALA A 140 24.87 24.40 39.79
CA ALA A 140 25.48 24.42 38.47
C ALA A 140 26.97 24.12 38.44
N ALA A 141 27.72 24.49 39.53
CA ALA A 141 29.14 24.20 39.64
C ALA A 141 29.46 22.70 39.65
N ASP A 142 28.53 21.86 40.16
CA ASP A 142 28.74 20.41 40.25
C ASP A 142 28.58 19.70 38.89
N TYR A 143 27.94 20.34 37.93
CA TYR A 143 27.62 19.75 36.63
C TYR A 143 28.37 20.39 35.46
N ARG A 144 28.79 21.65 35.57
CA ARG A 144 29.29 22.45 34.44
C ARG A 144 30.45 21.76 33.72
N ASP A 145 31.51 21.39 34.45
CA ASP A 145 32.72 20.79 33.87
C ASP A 145 32.51 19.31 33.48
N LEU A 146 31.44 18.68 33.96
CA LEU A 146 31.03 17.33 33.56
C LEU A 146 30.24 17.35 32.25
N VAL A 147 29.33 18.32 32.10
CA VAL A 147 28.44 18.45 30.93
C VAL A 147 29.17 19.13 29.77
N ILE A 148 29.95 20.18 30.05
CA ILE A 148 30.70 20.92 29.02
C ILE A 148 32.18 20.79 29.35
N ASN A 149 32.91 20.13 28.45
CA ASN A 149 34.37 19.95 28.61
C ASN A 149 35.09 21.32 28.60
N PRO A 150 35.81 21.68 29.67
CA PRO A 150 36.45 22.98 29.74
C PRO A 150 37.55 23.19 28.70
N SER A 151 38.14 22.11 28.15
CA SER A 151 39.30 22.20 27.24
C SER A 151 38.90 22.50 25.80
N ASP A 152 37.77 22.02 25.33
CA ASP A 152 37.34 22.13 23.93
C ASP A 152 35.87 22.60 23.76
N GLY A 153 35.14 22.73 24.85
CA GLY A 153 33.76 23.17 24.86
C GLY A 153 32.78 22.16 24.28
N THR A 154 33.16 20.90 24.12
CA THR A 154 32.26 19.84 23.67
C THR A 154 31.31 19.44 24.79
N VAL A 155 30.08 19.02 24.39
CA VAL A 155 29.07 18.57 25.35
C VAL A 155 29.14 17.04 25.52
N ASN A 156 29.27 16.62 26.77
CA ASN A 156 29.18 15.23 27.14
C ASN A 156 27.68 14.83 27.21
N TRP A 157 27.22 14.12 26.20
CA TRP A 157 25.81 13.72 26.05
C TRP A 157 25.30 12.92 27.24
N GLY A 158 26.11 11.99 27.74
CA GLY A 158 25.73 11.14 28.86
C GLY A 158 25.55 11.94 30.17
N GLU A 159 26.42 12.91 30.44
CA GLU A 159 26.32 13.79 31.62
C GLU A 159 25.19 14.81 31.46
N LEU A 160 24.95 15.33 30.25
CA LEU A 160 23.77 16.15 29.95
C LEU A 160 22.48 15.39 30.25
N ASN A 161 22.37 14.14 29.80
CA ASN A 161 21.21 13.32 30.09
C ASN A 161 21.03 12.98 31.57
N LYS A 162 22.10 12.89 32.34
CA LYS A 162 22.03 12.77 33.81
C LYS A 162 21.49 14.05 34.44
N LEU A 163 21.98 15.22 33.97
CA LEU A 163 21.49 16.53 34.43
C LEU A 163 20.01 16.71 34.12
N GLU A 164 19.56 16.41 32.90
CA GLU A 164 18.15 16.49 32.52
C GLU A 164 17.24 15.65 33.46
N ARG A 165 17.66 14.44 33.77
CA ARG A 165 16.94 13.59 34.74
C ARG A 165 16.98 14.16 36.16
N ALA A 166 18.08 14.76 36.57
CA ALA A 166 18.21 15.36 37.92
C ALA A 166 17.35 16.62 38.07
N ILE A 167 17.17 17.39 36.99
CA ILE A 167 16.30 18.58 37.01
C ILE A 167 14.87 18.15 37.32
N GLY A 168 14.36 17.08 36.72
CA GLY A 168 13.00 16.58 36.95
C GLY A 168 11.93 17.52 36.41
N ASN A 169 11.22 18.23 37.24
CA ASN A 169 10.08 19.09 36.88
C ASN A 169 10.26 19.83 35.54
N GLY A 170 9.37 19.56 34.56
CA GLY A 170 9.41 20.19 33.25
C GLY A 170 10.42 19.59 32.26
N TYR A 171 11.48 18.94 32.74
CA TYR A 171 12.46 18.19 31.94
C TYR A 171 12.05 16.70 31.89
N SER A 172 10.99 16.42 31.15
CA SER A 172 10.38 15.08 31.09
C SER A 172 11.13 14.11 30.16
N HIS A 173 12.08 14.60 29.36
CA HIS A 173 12.77 13.83 28.34
C HIS A 173 14.28 14.06 28.42
N SER A 174 15.05 13.01 28.13
CA SER A 174 16.49 13.11 27.90
C SER A 174 16.74 13.15 26.40
N LEU A 175 17.62 14.09 25.98
CA LEU A 175 17.91 14.32 24.57
C LEU A 175 18.49 13.04 23.93
N ALA A 176 17.86 12.56 22.86
CA ALA A 176 18.35 11.44 22.08
C ALA A 176 19.68 11.77 21.37
N PRO A 177 20.49 10.76 20.99
CA PRO A 177 21.74 10.98 20.26
C PRO A 177 21.53 11.80 18.98
N PHE A 178 22.56 12.59 18.61
CA PHE A 178 22.53 13.40 17.39
C PHE A 178 22.22 12.55 16.15
N ALA A 179 21.41 13.09 15.24
CA ALA A 179 20.96 12.47 14.00
C ALA A 179 20.02 11.24 14.18
N ASP A 180 19.63 10.91 15.40
CA ASP A 180 18.57 9.94 15.64
C ASP A 180 17.20 10.56 15.28
N GLN A 181 16.26 9.75 14.80
CA GLN A 181 14.88 10.20 14.54
C GLN A 181 14.25 10.85 15.78
N GLN A 182 14.50 10.30 16.97
CA GLN A 182 13.99 10.86 18.22
C GLN A 182 14.63 12.20 18.57
N TYR A 183 15.91 12.43 18.21
CA TYR A 183 16.57 13.72 18.38
C TYR A 183 15.78 14.82 17.65
N TYR A 184 15.54 14.61 16.35
CA TYR A 184 14.79 15.56 15.54
C TYR A 184 13.33 15.71 16.01
N GLU A 185 12.74 14.66 16.55
CA GLU A 185 11.41 14.76 17.14
C GLU A 185 11.40 15.64 18.40
N MET A 186 12.35 15.39 19.32
CA MET A 186 12.37 16.04 20.63
C MET A 186 12.58 17.54 20.54
N ILE A 187 13.54 18.00 19.72
CA ILE A 187 13.93 19.42 19.65
C ILE A 187 12.83 20.34 19.07
N GLY A 188 11.80 19.79 18.47
CA GLY A 188 10.65 20.54 17.94
C GLY A 188 9.31 20.16 18.56
N LYS A 189 9.30 19.30 19.59
CA LYS A 189 8.08 18.85 20.24
C LYS A 189 8.00 19.31 21.70
N TYR A 190 9.12 19.29 22.40
CA TYR A 190 9.17 19.60 23.83
C TYR A 190 9.78 20.96 24.09
N PRO A 191 9.06 21.85 24.82
CA PRO A 191 9.55 23.19 25.14
C PRO A 191 10.91 23.23 25.82
N GLN A 192 11.25 22.21 26.61
CA GLN A 192 12.54 22.09 27.28
C GLN A 192 13.76 22.26 26.35
N PHE A 193 13.61 21.91 25.06
CA PHE A 193 14.67 22.03 24.05
C PHE A 193 14.65 23.37 23.30
N SER A 194 13.73 24.28 23.63
CA SER A 194 13.55 25.55 22.90
C SER A 194 14.78 26.42 22.93
N HIS A 195 15.52 26.42 24.04
CA HIS A 195 16.74 27.27 24.20
C HIS A 195 17.98 26.75 23.46
N GLY A 196 17.88 25.62 22.78
CA GLY A 196 18.86 25.18 21.80
C GLY A 196 18.76 25.90 20.45
N TRP A 197 17.61 26.54 20.12
CA TRP A 197 17.43 27.26 18.86
C TRP A 197 18.19 28.58 18.84
N SER A 198 18.71 28.96 17.67
CA SER A 198 19.60 30.11 17.47
C SER A 198 18.98 31.48 17.78
N ASP A 199 17.66 31.57 17.67
CA ASP A 199 16.86 32.76 17.94
C ASP A 199 16.21 32.78 19.32
N SER A 200 16.56 31.82 20.17
CA SER A 200 16.12 31.80 21.55
C SER A 200 16.79 32.91 22.37
N ASN A 201 16.03 33.60 23.22
CA ASN A 201 16.55 34.60 24.11
C ASN A 201 17.29 33.92 25.27
N LYS A 202 18.59 34.23 25.41
CA LYS A 202 19.47 33.67 26.47
C LYS A 202 19.08 34.14 27.87
N ASP A 203 18.51 35.35 27.96
CA ASP A 203 18.13 35.97 29.23
C ASP A 203 16.71 35.57 29.68
N ASP A 204 15.98 34.83 28.88
CA ASP A 204 14.67 34.29 29.22
C ASP A 204 14.85 33.05 30.11
N THR A 205 14.25 33.06 31.29
CA THR A 205 14.30 31.98 32.26
C THR A 205 13.10 31.01 32.14
N ASP A 206 12.16 31.32 31.23
CA ASP A 206 10.97 30.47 31.00
C ASP A 206 11.29 29.34 30.01
N TYR A 207 11.46 28.14 30.51
CA TYR A 207 11.68 26.95 29.68
C TYR A 207 10.48 26.55 28.82
N HIS A 208 9.32 27.17 28.99
CA HIS A 208 8.15 27.01 28.10
C HIS A 208 8.17 28.00 26.92
N PHE A 209 9.13 28.95 26.90
CA PHE A 209 9.24 29.87 25.77
C PHE A 209 9.52 29.10 24.48
N LEU A 210 8.72 29.39 23.47
CA LEU A 210 8.89 28.80 22.12
C LEU A 210 9.42 29.86 21.16
N SER A 211 10.67 29.72 20.75
CA SER A 211 11.28 30.61 19.76
C SER A 211 10.59 30.55 18.39
N PRO A 212 10.71 31.57 17.54
CA PRO A 212 10.21 31.51 16.16
C PRO A 212 10.75 30.30 15.37
N ASN A 213 12.05 29.97 15.51
CA ASN A 213 12.64 28.81 14.84
C ASN A 213 12.07 27.49 15.36
N PHE A 214 11.82 27.35 16.67
CA PHE A 214 11.13 26.20 17.23
C PHE A 214 9.77 26.01 16.57
N LYS A 215 8.97 27.10 16.47
CA LYS A 215 7.62 27.05 15.88
C LYS A 215 7.67 26.71 14.40
N SER A 216 8.56 27.34 13.63
CA SER A 216 8.74 27.07 12.21
C SER A 216 9.16 25.62 11.98
N TYR A 217 10.11 25.12 12.75
CA TYR A 217 10.55 23.74 12.68
C TYR A 217 9.44 22.73 13.03
N SER A 218 8.66 23.02 14.07
CA SER A 218 7.51 22.18 14.46
C SER A 218 6.47 22.10 13.34
N ILE A 219 6.23 23.21 12.63
CA ILE A 219 5.33 23.23 11.46
C ILE A 219 5.91 22.37 10.32
N MET A 220 7.19 22.55 9.98
CA MET A 220 7.85 21.76 8.93
C MET A 220 7.76 20.25 9.19
N ARG A 221 7.92 19.83 10.45
CA ARG A 221 7.71 18.43 10.85
C ARG A 221 6.26 17.99 10.72
N GLY A 222 5.31 18.87 11.06
CA GLY A 222 3.90 18.63 10.85
C GLY A 222 3.59 18.37 9.37
N ASP A 223 4.09 19.23 8.48
CA ASP A 223 3.91 19.11 7.03
C ASP A 223 4.48 17.78 6.50
N ALA A 224 5.66 17.35 6.98
CA ALA A 224 6.24 16.05 6.61
C ALA A 224 5.34 14.88 7.05
N ASN A 225 4.85 14.92 8.30
CA ASN A 225 3.93 13.90 8.81
C ASN A 225 2.62 13.84 8.02
N ASP A 226 2.09 14.97 7.60
CA ASP A 226 0.87 15.03 6.80
C ASP A 226 1.07 14.37 5.42
N LEU A 227 2.24 14.56 4.80
CA LEU A 227 2.59 13.88 3.56
C LEU A 227 2.67 12.35 3.74
N TYR A 228 3.33 11.88 4.79
CA TYR A 228 3.36 10.45 5.12
C TYR A 228 1.97 9.88 5.47
N ASN A 229 1.10 10.67 6.10
CA ASN A 229 -0.28 10.26 6.39
C ASN A 229 -1.08 10.04 5.09
N VAL A 230 -0.88 10.89 4.07
CA VAL A 230 -1.49 10.68 2.74
C VAL A 230 -0.94 9.40 2.10
N ALA A 231 0.38 9.17 2.14
CA ALA A 231 0.99 7.95 1.62
C ALA A 231 0.44 6.70 2.32
N SER A 232 0.38 6.72 3.65
CA SER A 232 -0.16 5.61 4.46
C SER A 232 -1.64 5.35 4.17
N THR A 233 -2.43 6.40 3.99
CA THR A 233 -3.85 6.30 3.63
C THR A 233 -4.02 5.66 2.24
N ALA A 234 -3.16 6.00 1.29
CA ALA A 234 -3.16 5.38 -0.03
C ALA A 234 -2.83 3.87 0.05
N VAL A 235 -1.88 3.48 0.91
CA VAL A 235 -1.57 2.06 1.17
C VAL A 235 -2.76 1.32 1.79
N ILE A 236 -3.50 1.94 2.70
CA ILE A 236 -4.76 1.37 3.23
C ILE A 236 -5.76 1.21 2.08
N GLY A 237 -5.85 2.19 1.17
CA GLY A 237 -6.68 2.13 -0.02
C GLY A 237 -6.37 0.90 -0.91
N ILE A 238 -5.09 0.53 -1.05
CA ILE A 238 -4.67 -0.69 -1.76
C ILE A 238 -5.30 -1.94 -1.12
N TYR A 239 -5.17 -2.11 0.21
CA TYR A 239 -5.75 -3.27 0.89
C TYR A 239 -7.27 -3.35 0.74
N VAL A 240 -7.94 -2.20 0.83
CA VAL A 240 -9.40 -2.11 0.64
C VAL A 240 -9.77 -2.50 -0.80
N ASN A 241 -9.02 -2.01 -1.80
CA ASN A 241 -9.24 -2.34 -3.21
C ASN A 241 -9.11 -3.84 -3.48
N HIS A 242 -8.06 -4.50 -2.95
CA HIS A 242 -7.88 -5.96 -3.05
C HIS A 242 -9.05 -6.73 -2.45
N PHE A 243 -9.49 -6.33 -1.26
CA PHE A 243 -10.60 -6.99 -0.58
C PHE A 243 -11.93 -6.83 -1.33
N LEU A 244 -12.23 -5.60 -1.79
CA LEU A 244 -13.48 -5.34 -2.53
C LEU A 244 -13.48 -6.04 -3.90
N SER A 245 -12.34 -6.04 -4.61
CA SER A 245 -12.20 -6.78 -5.87
C SER A 245 -12.39 -8.28 -5.65
N ALA A 246 -11.82 -8.86 -4.59
CA ALA A 246 -12.01 -10.27 -4.28
C ALA A 246 -13.49 -10.65 -4.06
N LEU A 247 -14.24 -9.80 -3.36
CA LEU A 247 -15.68 -10.00 -3.14
C LEU A 247 -16.47 -9.84 -4.45
N ASP A 248 -16.20 -8.80 -5.24
CA ASP A 248 -16.87 -8.57 -6.52
C ASP A 248 -16.56 -9.69 -7.52
N ALA A 249 -15.31 -10.14 -7.60
CA ALA A 249 -14.90 -11.24 -8.47
C ALA A 249 -15.64 -12.55 -8.12
N ALA A 250 -15.70 -12.90 -6.84
CA ALA A 250 -16.44 -14.09 -6.40
C ALA A 250 -17.93 -14.00 -6.77
N TRP A 251 -18.55 -12.83 -6.57
CA TRP A 251 -19.91 -12.55 -6.96
C TRP A 251 -20.11 -12.61 -8.48
N SER A 252 -19.23 -11.99 -9.25
CA SER A 252 -19.27 -11.97 -10.72
C SER A 252 -19.17 -13.38 -11.31
N VAL A 253 -18.31 -14.25 -10.76
CA VAL A 253 -18.21 -15.66 -11.15
C VAL A 253 -19.47 -16.43 -10.78
N ALA A 254 -20.07 -16.18 -9.60
CA ALA A 254 -21.34 -16.81 -9.23
C ALA A 254 -22.48 -16.43 -10.18
N ASN A 255 -22.56 -15.16 -10.58
CA ASN A 255 -23.54 -14.68 -11.57
C ASN A 255 -23.32 -15.32 -12.94
N TYR A 256 -22.07 -15.39 -13.43
CA TYR A 256 -21.70 -16.09 -14.65
C TYR A 256 -22.20 -17.53 -14.65
N ASN A 257 -22.01 -18.26 -13.56
CA ASN A 257 -22.49 -19.63 -13.43
C ASN A 257 -24.02 -19.74 -13.42
N SER A 258 -24.71 -18.75 -12.85
CA SER A 258 -26.18 -18.69 -12.84
C SER A 258 -26.75 -18.44 -14.24
N GLU A 259 -26.15 -17.52 -14.99
CA GLU A 259 -26.54 -17.26 -16.39
C GLU A 259 -26.30 -18.48 -17.28
N LEU A 260 -25.15 -19.16 -17.08
CA LEU A 260 -24.83 -20.40 -17.78
C LEU A 260 -25.90 -21.49 -17.50
N ALA A 261 -26.27 -21.65 -16.24
CA ALA A 261 -27.30 -22.63 -15.86
C ALA A 261 -28.67 -22.33 -16.48
N MET A 262 -29.05 -21.06 -16.66
CA MET A 262 -30.24 -20.66 -17.37
C MET A 262 -30.19 -20.96 -18.88
N LYS A 263 -29.05 -20.70 -19.53
CA LYS A 263 -28.84 -21.00 -20.95
C LYS A 263 -28.85 -22.49 -21.25
N MET A 264 -28.40 -23.34 -20.36
CA MET A 264 -28.39 -24.81 -20.49
C MET A 264 -29.76 -25.43 -20.30
N ARG A 265 -30.81 -24.70 -19.94
CA ARG A 265 -32.19 -25.16 -19.78
C ARG A 265 -33.03 -25.09 -21.07
N VAL A 266 -32.43 -24.72 -22.19
CA VAL A 266 -33.06 -24.79 -23.49
C VAL A 266 -32.74 -26.16 -24.13
N GLU A 267 -33.65 -27.12 -24.05
CA GLU A 267 -33.44 -28.43 -24.64
C GLU A 267 -33.91 -28.45 -26.10
N GLN A 268 -33.14 -29.15 -26.96
CA GLN A 268 -33.53 -29.45 -28.33
C GLN A 268 -34.46 -30.66 -28.31
N MET A 269 -35.70 -30.46 -28.65
CA MET A 269 -36.65 -31.57 -28.86
C MET A 269 -36.89 -31.79 -30.36
N ASP A 270 -36.75 -33.03 -30.79
CA ASP A 270 -37.17 -33.44 -32.13
C ASP A 270 -38.69 -33.70 -32.13
N LEU A 271 -39.43 -32.71 -32.59
CA LEU A 271 -40.87 -32.82 -32.78
C LEU A 271 -41.13 -33.11 -34.25
N THR A 272 -41.32 -34.37 -34.56
CA THR A 272 -41.73 -34.85 -35.91
C THR A 272 -40.75 -34.51 -37.04
N GLY A 273 -39.42 -34.63 -36.79
CA GLY A 273 -38.40 -34.40 -37.79
C GLY A 273 -37.96 -32.92 -37.92
N ARG A 274 -38.39 -32.06 -37.00
CA ARG A 274 -37.90 -30.70 -36.84
C ARG A 274 -37.31 -30.51 -35.44
N ILE A 275 -36.09 -29.98 -35.41
CA ILE A 275 -35.45 -29.63 -34.13
C ILE A 275 -36.00 -28.28 -33.67
N GLU A 276 -36.75 -28.27 -32.60
CA GLU A 276 -37.26 -27.06 -31.95
C GLU A 276 -36.54 -26.86 -30.61
N LEU A 277 -36.18 -25.62 -30.33
CA LEU A 277 -35.58 -25.20 -29.05
C LEU A 277 -36.73 -24.95 -28.06
N VAL A 278 -36.90 -25.86 -27.10
CA VAL A 278 -37.97 -25.75 -26.10
C VAL A 278 -37.36 -25.26 -24.79
N PRO A 279 -37.80 -24.11 -24.25
CA PRO A 279 -37.35 -23.68 -22.93
C PRO A 279 -37.96 -24.62 -21.87
N THR A 280 -37.07 -25.35 -21.16
CA THR A 280 -37.49 -26.22 -20.04
C THR A 280 -37.15 -25.50 -18.72
N ILE A 281 -38.16 -25.35 -17.85
CA ILE A 281 -37.99 -24.87 -16.49
C ILE A 281 -38.04 -26.08 -15.56
N ASN A 282 -36.88 -26.48 -15.03
CA ASN A 282 -36.80 -27.55 -14.05
C ASN A 282 -36.84 -26.97 -12.64
N PHE A 283 -37.87 -27.22 -11.87
CA PHE A 283 -37.91 -26.94 -10.45
C PHE A 283 -37.47 -28.21 -9.69
N SER A 284 -36.34 -28.16 -8.99
CA SER A 284 -35.99 -29.18 -8.00
C SER A 284 -36.14 -28.59 -6.59
N LEU A 285 -37.07 -29.15 -5.83
CA LEU A 285 -37.20 -28.87 -4.39
C LEU A 285 -36.47 -30.01 -3.66
N ASN A 286 -35.36 -29.69 -2.99
CA ASN A 286 -34.75 -30.60 -2.05
C ASN A 286 -35.30 -30.30 -0.65
N PHE A 287 -35.98 -31.32 -0.04
CA PHE A 287 -36.51 -31.30 1.32
C PHE A 287 -35.45 -31.86 2.30
#